data_93698297aa53c10e696fdcd787a6f26a
#
_entry.id   93698297aa53c10e696fdcd787a6f26a
#
_cell.length_a   1.000
_cell.length_b   1.000
_cell.length_c   1.000
_cell.angle_alpha   90.00
_cell.angle_beta   90.00
_cell.angle_gamma   90.00
#
_symmetry.space_group_name_H-M   'P 1'
#
loop_
_entity.id
_entity.type
_entity.pdbx_description
1 polymer ?
#
loop_
_entity_poly.entity_id
_entity_poly.type
_entity_poly.pdbx_seq_one_letter_code
_entity_poly.pdbx_strand_id
1 'polypeptide(L)'
;MTDPAGHLRAPQCLGRRSLLLGGGAALVLPRQAAARRGASTLGLADTTVRKELARDYAGTLRAVAAMGYGRFGFRLASYVANDPSEPTPQDKARMVRDAGMAVGVVRLGVRGADYDRQLDQAAAIGANIVALTTAPIFIASRTLGQTTRAALDAYIPQLAALGEKAKAAGLTLAYHNHWYDLMPIDGDRPLDLMASRITPDLLSFEIDLAWAWYAGVAPLDLLAALGPRVVSMHLKDIDRNHGTAITDHAVTPGSGEMGYAALMPRIARLTRATGYVEVDNPEDGLAAARAAMAYLRGR
;
A
#
# COMPACT_ATOMS: atom_id res chain seq x y z
N MET A 1 3.76 10.98 -78.51
CA MET A 1 4.48 11.88 -79.37
C MET A 1 5.40 12.71 -78.48
N THR A 2 6.69 12.39 -78.57
CA THR A 2 7.91 13.20 -78.48
C THR A 2 8.16 14.01 -77.24
N ASP A 3 9.13 13.55 -76.46
CA ASP A 3 10.20 14.28 -75.82
C ASP A 3 10.92 15.18 -76.86
N PRO A 4 11.65 16.25 -76.53
CA PRO A 4 12.94 16.11 -75.88
C PRO A 4 13.45 17.29 -75.01
N ALA A 5 14.37 16.91 -74.10
CA ALA A 5 15.64 17.48 -73.71
C ALA A 5 15.90 19.03 -73.73
N GLY A 6 16.58 19.48 -72.69
CA GLY A 6 17.24 20.79 -72.66
C GLY A 6 18.04 21.02 -71.35
N HIS A 7 19.30 20.62 -71.35
CA HIS A 7 20.28 21.04 -70.34
C HIS A 7 20.50 22.56 -70.36
N LEU A 8 20.86 23.14 -69.18
CA LEU A 8 22.00 24.03 -69.05
C LEU A 8 22.15 24.61 -67.61
N ARG A 9 23.23 24.27 -66.99
CA ARG A 9 24.32 25.03 -66.32
C ARG A 9 23.97 26.08 -65.25
N ALA A 10 24.65 25.84 -64.13
CA ALA A 10 24.93 26.81 -63.08
C ALA A 10 25.79 28.00 -63.55
N PRO A 11 25.85 29.06 -62.79
CA PRO A 11 27.13 29.58 -62.36
C PRO A 11 27.22 29.84 -60.84
N GLN A 12 28.48 29.75 -60.40
CA GLN A 12 29.01 30.10 -59.10
C GLN A 12 29.06 31.61 -58.87
N CYS A 13 28.97 32.09 -57.64
CA CYS A 13 30.05 32.82 -56.99
C CYS A 13 29.57 33.78 -55.87
N LEU A 14 30.38 33.79 -54.79
CA LEU A 14 30.75 34.86 -53.86
C LEU A 14 29.72 35.24 -52.75
N GLY A 15 29.86 34.80 -51.57
CA GLY A 15 30.78 35.27 -50.52
C GLY A 15 30.31 36.55 -49.82
N ARG A 16 29.70 36.45 -48.60
CA ARG A 16 29.91 37.50 -47.59
C ARG A 16 29.74 36.90 -46.20
N ARG A 17 30.77 37.08 -45.36
CA ARG A 17 30.85 36.79 -43.95
C ARG A 17 29.75 37.55 -43.18
N SER A 18 28.99 36.87 -42.35
CA SER A 18 28.19 37.51 -41.29
C SER A 18 28.47 36.77 -39.99
N LEU A 19 28.90 37.54 -39.01
CA LEU A 19 29.15 37.12 -37.63
C LEU A 19 27.89 36.49 -37.04
N LEU A 20 28.01 35.27 -36.52
CA LEU A 20 27.03 34.66 -35.64
C LEU A 20 27.42 34.96 -34.18
N LEU A 21 26.66 35.83 -33.55
CA LEU A 21 26.58 35.96 -32.10
C LEU A 21 25.87 34.71 -31.56
N GLY A 22 26.64 33.85 -30.93
CA GLY A 22 26.15 32.64 -30.28
C GLY A 22 25.40 32.97 -29.00
N GLY A 23 24.06 32.97 -29.04
CA GLY A 23 23.22 32.90 -27.87
C GLY A 23 23.11 31.42 -27.43
N GLY A 24 23.91 31.02 -26.48
CA GLY A 24 23.82 29.71 -25.87
C GLY A 24 22.52 29.59 -25.02
N ALA A 25 21.47 29.05 -25.62
CA ALA A 25 20.32 28.57 -24.83
C ALA A 25 20.79 27.32 -24.10
N ALA A 26 21.07 27.45 -22.80
CA ALA A 26 21.26 26.31 -21.93
C ALA A 26 19.95 25.54 -21.87
N LEU A 27 19.86 24.42 -22.57
CA LEU A 27 18.84 23.43 -22.41
C LEU A 27 18.92 22.90 -20.94
N VAL A 28 18.10 23.45 -20.07
CA VAL A 28 17.84 22.86 -18.76
C VAL A 28 17.06 21.58 -19.04
N LEU A 29 17.76 20.49 -19.27
CA LEU A 29 17.18 19.17 -19.24
C LEU A 29 16.56 18.99 -17.85
N PRO A 30 15.29 18.56 -17.75
CA PRO A 30 14.73 18.20 -16.46
C PRO A 30 15.64 17.12 -15.88
N ARG A 31 16.21 17.43 -14.72
CA ARG A 31 16.99 16.48 -13.94
C ARG A 31 16.05 15.34 -13.61
N GLN A 32 15.97 14.33 -14.48
CA GLN A 32 15.30 13.07 -14.16
C GLN A 32 15.93 12.62 -12.86
N ALA A 33 15.11 12.58 -11.81
CA ALA A 33 15.51 12.05 -10.53
C ALA A 33 16.09 10.66 -10.83
N ALA A 34 17.39 10.52 -10.67
CA ALA A 34 18.07 9.26 -10.85
C ALA A 34 17.36 8.29 -9.92
N ALA A 35 16.61 7.33 -10.47
CA ALA A 35 16.00 6.26 -9.73
C ALA A 35 17.12 5.68 -8.88
N ARG A 36 17.04 5.87 -7.56
CA ARG A 36 18.03 5.37 -6.61
C ARG A 36 18.10 3.87 -6.82
N ARG A 37 19.18 3.41 -7.46
CA ARG A 37 19.49 1.98 -7.54
C ARG A 37 19.51 1.46 -6.11
N GLY A 38 18.50 0.64 -5.74
CA GLY A 38 18.44 -0.01 -4.45
C GLY A 38 17.33 0.46 -3.49
N ALA A 39 16.32 1.23 -3.93
CA ALA A 39 15.14 1.43 -3.09
C ALA A 39 14.47 0.07 -2.87
N SER A 40 14.32 -0.33 -1.60
CA SER A 40 13.61 -1.55 -1.23
C SER A 40 12.20 -1.51 -1.79
N THR A 41 11.68 -2.66 -2.21
CA THR A 41 10.25 -2.81 -2.54
C THR A 41 9.36 -2.81 -1.31
N LEU A 42 9.96 -2.85 -0.08
CA LEU A 42 9.22 -2.83 1.18
C LEU A 42 8.52 -1.49 1.39
N GLY A 43 7.29 -1.59 1.88
CA GLY A 43 6.51 -0.47 2.37
C GLY A 43 6.49 -0.40 3.89
N LEU A 44 6.09 0.77 4.41
CA LEU A 44 5.72 0.96 5.81
C LEU A 44 4.26 1.39 5.88
N ALA A 45 3.51 0.83 6.82
CA ALA A 45 2.16 1.26 7.17
C ALA A 45 2.21 2.43 8.18
N ASP A 46 1.38 3.44 7.97
CA ASP A 46 1.31 4.63 8.83
C ASP A 46 1.00 4.32 10.29
N THR A 47 0.29 3.22 10.56
CA THR A 47 -0.03 2.73 11.91
C THR A 47 1.22 2.63 12.78
N THR A 48 2.32 2.14 12.23
CA THR A 48 3.60 1.96 12.95
C THR A 48 4.15 3.27 13.49
N VAL A 49 4.06 4.34 12.73
CA VAL A 49 4.66 5.65 13.04
C VAL A 49 3.61 6.74 13.31
N ARG A 50 2.38 6.34 13.69
CA ARG A 50 1.27 7.29 13.86
C ARG A 50 1.53 8.38 14.91
N LYS A 51 2.26 8.04 15.99
CA LYS A 51 2.60 9.00 17.05
C LYS A 51 3.59 10.06 16.55
N GLU A 52 4.53 9.65 15.73
CA GLU A 52 5.55 10.51 15.13
C GLU A 52 4.93 11.38 14.02
N LEU A 53 4.06 10.79 13.17
CA LEU A 53 3.31 11.53 12.15
C LEU A 53 2.47 12.66 12.76
N ALA A 54 1.83 12.41 13.89
CA ALA A 54 1.03 13.43 14.59
C ALA A 54 1.89 14.61 15.09
N ARG A 55 3.20 14.41 15.32
CA ARG A 55 4.12 15.46 15.78
C ARG A 55 4.78 16.22 14.63
N ASP A 56 5.28 15.48 13.63
CA ASP A 56 5.93 16.01 12.43
C ASP A 56 5.73 15.04 11.27
N TYR A 57 4.70 15.28 10.48
CA TYR A 57 4.36 14.40 9.36
C TYR A 57 5.49 14.31 8.32
N ALA A 58 5.98 15.46 7.88
CA ALA A 58 7.02 15.51 6.84
C ALA A 58 8.37 14.99 7.32
N GLY A 59 8.77 15.31 8.56
CA GLY A 59 10.02 14.83 9.18
C GLY A 59 9.99 13.31 9.36
N THR A 60 8.86 12.77 9.80
CA THR A 60 8.66 11.31 9.94
C THR A 60 8.81 10.60 8.59
N LEU A 61 8.20 11.11 7.53
CA LEU A 61 8.33 10.54 6.18
C LEU A 61 9.78 10.56 5.69
N ARG A 62 10.52 11.67 5.90
CA ARG A 62 11.95 11.74 5.56
C ARG A 62 12.78 10.70 6.32
N ALA A 63 12.49 10.52 7.62
CA ALA A 63 13.16 9.51 8.44
C ALA A 63 12.87 8.08 7.93
N VAL A 64 11.62 7.76 7.59
CA VAL A 64 11.21 6.48 7.01
C VAL A 64 11.91 6.23 5.67
N ALA A 65 11.94 7.21 4.77
CA ALA A 65 12.63 7.12 3.49
C ALA A 65 14.15 6.90 3.67
N ALA A 66 14.76 7.57 4.65
CA ALA A 66 16.20 7.41 4.96
C ALA A 66 16.54 6.00 5.48
N MET A 67 15.59 5.29 6.09
CA MET A 67 15.73 3.87 6.46
C MET A 67 15.71 2.96 5.21
N GLY A 68 15.20 3.47 4.07
CA GLY A 68 15.17 2.78 2.77
C GLY A 68 13.84 2.13 2.43
N TYR A 69 12.76 2.48 3.10
CA TYR A 69 11.42 2.13 2.63
C TYR A 69 11.14 2.81 1.29
N GLY A 70 10.63 2.05 0.33
CA GLY A 70 10.33 2.58 -1.01
C GLY A 70 8.86 2.99 -1.18
N ARG A 71 8.00 2.59 -0.26
CA ARG A 71 6.56 2.84 -0.28
C ARG A 71 6.05 3.23 1.09
N PHE A 72 5.01 4.05 1.12
CA PHE A 72 4.32 4.40 2.36
C PHE A 72 2.81 4.26 2.17
N GLY A 73 2.21 3.37 2.96
CA GLY A 73 0.76 3.17 3.03
C GLY A 73 0.17 4.04 4.13
N PHE A 74 -0.97 4.68 3.86
CA PHE A 74 -1.59 5.56 4.85
C PHE A 74 -3.12 5.52 4.78
N ARG A 75 -3.75 5.98 5.85
CA ARG A 75 -5.20 6.08 5.97
C ARG A 75 -5.70 7.38 5.34
N LEU A 76 -6.79 7.32 4.55
CA LEU A 76 -7.47 8.53 4.03
C LEU A 76 -8.11 9.34 5.15
N ALA A 77 -8.88 8.65 6.00
CA ALA A 77 -9.50 9.29 7.15
C ALA A 77 -8.47 9.60 8.23
N SER A 78 -8.71 10.68 8.97
CA SER A 78 -7.92 11.00 10.16
C SER A 78 -8.04 9.94 11.24
N TYR A 79 -6.97 9.75 12.02
CA TYR A 79 -7.02 8.91 13.23
C TYR A 79 -7.96 9.50 14.30
N VAL A 80 -7.97 10.82 14.40
CA VAL A 80 -8.92 11.57 15.22
C VAL A 80 -9.94 12.22 14.29
N ALA A 81 -11.22 11.95 14.51
CA ALA A 81 -12.28 12.51 13.67
C ALA A 81 -12.22 14.05 13.67
N ASN A 82 -12.21 14.63 12.46
CA ASN A 82 -12.19 16.08 12.25
C ASN A 82 -10.97 16.80 12.86
N ASP A 83 -9.81 16.16 12.98
CA ASP A 83 -8.57 16.83 13.38
C ASP A 83 -8.09 17.75 12.26
N PRO A 84 -8.15 19.08 12.42
CA PRO A 84 -7.75 20.02 11.39
C PRO A 84 -6.22 20.10 11.23
N SER A 85 -5.46 19.55 12.16
CA SER A 85 -4.00 19.51 12.09
C SER A 85 -3.48 18.35 11.24
N GLU A 86 -4.29 17.34 10.99
CA GLU A 86 -3.88 16.20 10.16
C GLU A 86 -3.92 16.61 8.67
N PRO A 87 -2.85 16.35 7.89
CA PRO A 87 -2.79 16.72 6.48
C PRO A 87 -3.91 16.08 5.65
N THR A 88 -4.39 16.80 4.63
CA THR A 88 -5.35 16.25 3.66
C THR A 88 -4.76 15.03 2.94
N PRO A 89 -5.59 14.13 2.36
CA PRO A 89 -5.08 13.02 1.56
C PRO A 89 -4.12 13.46 0.44
N GLN A 90 -4.38 14.61 -0.20
CA GLN A 90 -3.53 15.19 -1.21
C GLN A 90 -2.17 15.62 -0.65
N ASP A 91 -2.16 16.27 0.52
CA ASP A 91 -0.93 16.68 1.20
C ASP A 91 -0.13 15.47 1.68
N LYS A 92 -0.79 14.45 2.24
CA LYS A 92 -0.13 13.17 2.62
C LYS A 92 0.58 12.57 1.41
N ALA A 93 -0.11 12.42 0.28
CA ALA A 93 0.45 11.85 -0.94
C ALA A 93 1.60 12.69 -1.52
N ARG A 94 1.48 14.02 -1.48
CA ARG A 94 2.54 14.94 -1.89
C ARG A 94 3.77 14.75 -1.00
N MET A 95 3.62 14.80 0.33
CA MET A 95 4.73 14.64 1.28
C MET A 95 5.43 13.27 1.15
N VAL A 96 4.68 12.19 0.86
CA VAL A 96 5.25 10.86 0.58
C VAL A 96 6.18 10.92 -0.63
N ARG A 97 5.73 11.56 -1.72
CA ARG A 97 6.53 11.72 -2.95
C ARG A 97 7.73 12.64 -2.75
N ASP A 98 7.56 13.73 -2.02
CA ASP A 98 8.63 14.68 -1.68
C ASP A 98 9.72 14.00 -0.83
N ALA A 99 9.36 13.04 0.01
CA ALA A 99 10.30 12.19 0.73
C ALA A 99 11.00 11.14 -0.16
N GLY A 100 10.63 11.00 -1.43
CA GLY A 100 11.22 10.05 -2.38
C GLY A 100 10.63 8.65 -2.33
N MET A 101 9.46 8.48 -1.71
CA MET A 101 8.71 7.21 -1.66
C MET A 101 7.54 7.23 -2.64
N ALA A 102 7.08 6.05 -3.04
CA ALA A 102 5.81 5.90 -3.75
C ALA A 102 4.64 5.84 -2.75
N VAL A 103 3.48 6.36 -3.15
CA VAL A 103 2.22 6.10 -2.45
C VAL A 103 1.95 4.61 -2.48
N GLY A 104 1.76 4.03 -1.32
CA GLY A 104 1.47 2.61 -1.12
C GLY A 104 -0.01 2.30 -1.10
N VAL A 105 -0.39 1.28 -0.33
CA VAL A 105 -1.80 0.97 -0.08
C VAL A 105 -2.45 2.10 0.71
N VAL A 106 -3.60 2.54 0.22
CA VAL A 106 -4.38 3.60 0.85
C VAL A 106 -5.57 2.98 1.58
N ARG A 107 -5.67 3.24 2.90
CA ARG A 107 -6.69 2.60 3.72
C ARG A 107 -7.95 3.44 3.81
N LEU A 108 -9.09 2.78 3.53
CA LEU A 108 -10.41 3.37 3.66
C LEU A 108 -10.81 3.44 5.14
N GLY A 109 -11.46 4.55 5.52
CA GLY A 109 -12.16 4.63 6.80
C GLY A 109 -13.41 3.75 6.78
N VAL A 110 -13.84 3.25 7.95
CA VAL A 110 -14.96 2.32 8.05
C VAL A 110 -16.18 2.94 8.74
N ARG A 111 -15.97 3.66 9.83
CA ARG A 111 -17.07 4.23 10.63
C ARG A 111 -17.65 5.46 9.93
N GLY A 112 -18.96 5.42 9.62
CA GLY A 112 -19.66 6.52 8.94
C GLY A 112 -19.07 6.85 7.55
N ALA A 113 -18.50 5.86 6.89
CA ALA A 113 -17.72 6.06 5.67
C ALA A 113 -18.60 6.43 4.48
N ASP A 114 -18.25 7.54 3.84
CA ASP A 114 -18.64 7.84 2.47
C ASP A 114 -17.57 7.23 1.55
N TYR A 115 -17.84 5.99 1.09
CA TYR A 115 -16.90 5.27 0.24
C TYR A 115 -16.72 5.91 -1.13
N ASP A 116 -17.76 6.50 -1.71
CA ASP A 116 -17.66 7.14 -3.02
C ASP A 116 -16.65 8.30 -2.96
N ARG A 117 -16.79 9.17 -1.97
CA ARG A 117 -15.82 10.25 -1.74
C ARG A 117 -14.40 9.73 -1.46
N GLN A 118 -14.28 8.64 -0.70
CA GLN A 118 -12.95 8.08 -0.40
C GLN A 118 -12.29 7.46 -1.64
N LEU A 119 -13.04 6.79 -2.51
CA LEU A 119 -12.54 6.27 -3.78
C LEU A 119 -12.10 7.40 -4.70
N ASP A 120 -12.88 8.47 -4.81
CA ASP A 120 -12.51 9.66 -5.58
C ASP A 120 -11.22 10.29 -5.06
N GLN A 121 -11.07 10.42 -3.73
CA GLN A 121 -9.85 10.91 -3.11
C GLN A 121 -8.65 10.01 -3.40
N ALA A 122 -8.83 8.68 -3.32
CA ALA A 122 -7.77 7.71 -3.61
C ALA A 122 -7.32 7.78 -5.08
N ALA A 123 -8.28 7.88 -6.01
CA ALA A 123 -7.99 8.04 -7.43
C ALA A 123 -7.27 9.38 -7.71
N ALA A 124 -7.74 10.48 -7.12
CA ALA A 124 -7.15 11.82 -7.28
C ALA A 124 -5.70 11.91 -6.80
N ILE A 125 -5.32 11.13 -5.79
CA ILE A 125 -3.92 11.07 -5.33
C ILE A 125 -3.07 10.03 -6.09
N GLY A 126 -3.64 9.35 -7.09
CA GLY A 126 -2.92 8.36 -7.90
C GLY A 126 -2.61 7.06 -7.13
N ALA A 127 -3.47 6.65 -6.21
CA ALA A 127 -3.39 5.34 -5.59
C ALA A 127 -3.75 4.25 -6.63
N ASN A 128 -3.16 3.06 -6.47
CA ASN A 128 -3.54 1.89 -7.28
C ASN A 128 -4.36 0.90 -6.47
N ILE A 129 -4.13 0.82 -5.16
CA ILE A 129 -4.76 -0.13 -4.24
C ILE A 129 -5.39 0.64 -3.09
N VAL A 130 -6.65 0.36 -2.84
CA VAL A 130 -7.35 0.77 -1.63
C VAL A 130 -7.66 -0.45 -0.78
N ALA A 131 -7.43 -0.35 0.54
CA ALA A 131 -7.69 -1.44 1.45
C ALA A 131 -8.82 -1.10 2.41
N LEU A 132 -9.79 -2.00 2.53
CA LEU A 132 -10.78 -2.00 3.59
C LEU A 132 -10.25 -2.86 4.74
N THR A 133 -9.87 -2.21 5.84
CA THR A 133 -9.16 -2.87 6.95
C THR A 133 -10.04 -3.65 7.89
N THR A 134 -11.35 -3.45 7.85
CA THR A 134 -12.31 -4.14 8.72
C THR A 134 -13.69 -4.03 8.11
N ALA A 135 -14.42 -5.12 8.04
CA ALA A 135 -15.84 -5.05 7.69
C ALA A 135 -16.65 -4.41 8.83
N PRO A 136 -17.59 -3.51 8.53
CA PRO A 136 -18.43 -2.87 9.55
C PRO A 136 -19.14 -3.85 10.50
N ILE A 137 -19.46 -5.04 10.01
CA ILE A 137 -20.14 -6.11 10.78
C ILE A 137 -19.30 -6.63 11.96
N PHE A 138 -17.97 -6.50 11.93
CA PHE A 138 -17.08 -6.93 13.02
C PHE A 138 -16.87 -5.87 14.10
N ILE A 139 -17.28 -4.63 13.84
CA ILE A 139 -17.18 -3.51 14.79
C ILE A 139 -18.55 -2.98 15.23
N ALA A 140 -19.63 -3.62 14.78
CA ALA A 140 -21.00 -3.24 15.14
C ALA A 140 -21.39 -3.72 16.54
N SER A 141 -20.80 -4.81 17.01
CA SER A 141 -21.06 -5.34 18.36
C SER A 141 -20.17 -4.67 19.42
N ARG A 142 -20.48 -4.91 20.72
CA ARG A 142 -19.63 -4.45 21.83
C ARG A 142 -18.28 -5.18 21.88
N THR A 143 -18.22 -6.40 21.36
CA THR A 143 -17.02 -7.21 21.30
C THR A 143 -16.47 -7.17 19.87
N LEU A 144 -15.28 -6.67 19.72
CA LEU A 144 -14.58 -6.61 18.43
C LEU A 144 -14.48 -8.02 17.81
N GLY A 145 -14.81 -8.12 16.54
CA GLY A 145 -14.75 -9.37 15.77
C GLY A 145 -15.96 -10.27 15.90
N GLN A 146 -16.92 -9.96 16.80
CA GLN A 146 -18.16 -10.72 16.87
C GLN A 146 -19.15 -10.29 15.79
N THR A 147 -19.61 -11.27 15.02
CA THR A 147 -20.67 -11.11 14.02
C THR A 147 -21.44 -12.42 13.87
N THR A 148 -22.47 -12.44 13.02
CA THR A 148 -23.26 -13.62 12.73
C THR A 148 -23.13 -14.03 11.26
N ARG A 149 -23.45 -15.28 10.95
CA ARG A 149 -23.49 -15.76 9.57
C ARG A 149 -24.47 -14.93 8.73
N ALA A 150 -25.64 -14.62 9.26
CA ALA A 150 -26.62 -13.79 8.55
C ALA A 150 -26.09 -12.38 8.23
N ALA A 151 -25.37 -11.74 9.18
CA ALA A 151 -24.76 -10.45 8.93
C ALA A 151 -23.65 -10.52 7.87
N LEU A 152 -22.84 -11.59 7.87
CA LEU A 152 -21.81 -11.81 6.86
C LEU A 152 -22.42 -12.06 5.48
N ASP A 153 -23.46 -12.90 5.39
CA ASP A 153 -24.17 -13.18 4.14
C ASP A 153 -24.82 -11.92 3.54
N ALA A 154 -25.32 -11.02 4.38
CA ALA A 154 -25.87 -9.73 3.96
C ALA A 154 -24.76 -8.70 3.58
N TYR A 155 -23.57 -8.82 4.14
CA TYR A 155 -22.46 -7.90 3.89
C TYR A 155 -21.68 -8.23 2.59
N ILE A 156 -21.51 -9.49 2.24
CA ILE A 156 -20.74 -9.90 1.07
C ILE A 156 -21.21 -9.21 -0.23
N PRO A 157 -22.52 -9.09 -0.54
CA PRO A 157 -22.96 -8.31 -1.69
C PRO A 157 -22.61 -6.82 -1.63
N GLN A 158 -22.58 -6.23 -0.43
CA GLN A 158 -22.19 -4.83 -0.25
C GLN A 158 -20.68 -4.63 -0.52
N LEU A 159 -19.86 -5.58 -0.09
CA LEU A 159 -18.43 -5.59 -0.38
C LEU A 159 -18.17 -5.76 -1.89
N ALA A 160 -18.93 -6.62 -2.57
CA ALA A 160 -18.86 -6.76 -4.02
C ALA A 160 -19.23 -5.45 -4.74
N ALA A 161 -20.30 -4.77 -4.30
CA ALA A 161 -20.71 -3.47 -4.85
C ALA A 161 -19.64 -2.38 -4.61
N LEU A 162 -18.94 -2.42 -3.47
CA LEU A 162 -17.78 -1.54 -3.25
C LEU A 162 -16.64 -1.87 -4.23
N GLY A 163 -16.43 -3.14 -4.54
CA GLY A 163 -15.47 -3.59 -5.55
C GLY A 163 -15.78 -3.05 -6.95
N GLU A 164 -17.05 -3.07 -7.36
CA GLU A 164 -17.49 -2.46 -8.63
C GLU A 164 -17.17 -0.96 -8.69
N LYS A 165 -17.45 -0.23 -7.60
CA LYS A 165 -17.14 1.21 -7.51
C LYS A 165 -15.64 1.47 -7.58
N ALA A 166 -14.83 0.71 -6.85
CA ALA A 166 -13.38 0.83 -6.87
C ALA A 166 -12.83 0.55 -8.27
N LYS A 167 -13.30 -0.50 -8.94
CA LYS A 167 -12.93 -0.85 -10.32
C LYS A 167 -13.31 0.25 -11.30
N ALA A 168 -14.49 0.83 -11.18
CA ALA A 168 -14.92 1.96 -12.01
C ALA A 168 -14.04 3.21 -11.82
N ALA A 169 -13.50 3.41 -10.62
CA ALA A 169 -12.54 4.47 -10.30
C ALA A 169 -11.08 4.13 -10.69
N GLY A 170 -10.84 2.98 -11.34
CA GLY A 170 -9.50 2.52 -11.73
C GLY A 170 -8.64 2.02 -10.56
N LEU A 171 -9.28 1.63 -9.45
CA LEU A 171 -8.63 1.17 -8.22
C LEU A 171 -8.83 -0.33 -8.02
N THR A 172 -7.85 -0.99 -7.40
CA THR A 172 -8.00 -2.35 -6.89
C THR A 172 -8.48 -2.29 -5.45
N LEU A 173 -9.65 -2.87 -5.14
CA LEU A 173 -10.11 -3.05 -3.78
C LEU A 173 -9.43 -4.27 -3.17
N ALA A 174 -8.75 -4.09 -2.04
CA ALA A 174 -8.21 -5.16 -1.22
C ALA A 174 -8.96 -5.23 0.11
N TYR A 175 -9.24 -6.43 0.59
CA TYR A 175 -9.70 -6.66 1.95
C TYR A 175 -8.52 -7.05 2.83
N HIS A 176 -8.36 -6.36 3.96
CA HIS A 176 -7.33 -6.66 4.93
C HIS A 176 -7.91 -7.46 6.09
N ASN A 177 -7.30 -8.59 6.41
CA ASN A 177 -7.76 -9.46 7.47
C ASN A 177 -7.18 -9.10 8.83
N HIS A 178 -7.98 -9.33 9.85
CA HIS A 178 -7.54 -9.53 11.23
C HIS A 178 -7.77 -11.00 11.64
N TRP A 179 -7.49 -11.34 12.90
CA TRP A 179 -7.67 -12.71 13.39
C TRP A 179 -9.12 -13.18 13.31
N TYR A 180 -10.09 -12.29 13.54
CA TYR A 180 -11.51 -12.64 13.55
C TYR A 180 -12.09 -12.97 12.18
N ASP A 181 -11.50 -12.47 11.10
CA ASP A 181 -11.87 -12.81 9.73
C ASP A 181 -11.55 -14.27 9.38
N LEU A 182 -10.68 -14.89 10.18
CA LEU A 182 -10.21 -16.26 10.04
C LEU A 182 -10.76 -17.21 11.11
N MET A 183 -11.52 -16.68 12.08
CA MET A 183 -12.24 -17.51 13.06
C MET A 183 -13.54 -18.02 12.42
N PRO A 184 -13.82 -19.35 12.48
CA PRO A 184 -15.03 -19.90 11.88
C PRO A 184 -16.33 -19.35 12.50
N ILE A 185 -17.29 -19.04 11.64
CA ILE A 185 -18.69 -18.75 11.98
C ILE A 185 -19.53 -19.83 11.32
N ASP A 186 -20.22 -20.65 12.12
CA ASP A 186 -20.99 -21.80 11.64
C ASP A 186 -20.17 -22.73 10.71
N GLY A 187 -18.89 -22.93 11.06
CA GLY A 187 -17.98 -23.83 10.35
C GLY A 187 -17.17 -23.20 9.20
N ASP A 188 -17.54 -22.03 8.71
CA ASP A 188 -16.85 -21.35 7.63
C ASP A 188 -16.08 -20.11 8.11
N ARG A 189 -14.89 -19.88 7.56
CA ARG A 189 -14.14 -18.64 7.83
C ARG A 189 -14.70 -17.49 6.98
N PRO A 190 -14.96 -16.31 7.59
CA PRO A 190 -15.45 -15.12 6.86
C PRO A 190 -14.63 -14.77 5.63
N LEU A 191 -13.29 -14.79 5.73
CA LEU A 191 -12.39 -14.49 4.62
C LEU A 191 -12.59 -15.44 3.44
N ASP A 192 -12.76 -16.75 3.70
CA ASP A 192 -12.96 -17.75 2.65
C ASP A 192 -14.32 -17.57 1.96
N LEU A 193 -15.36 -17.19 2.72
CA LEU A 193 -16.66 -16.87 2.15
C LEU A 193 -16.61 -15.62 1.25
N MET A 194 -15.91 -14.57 1.66
CA MET A 194 -15.68 -13.40 0.82
C MET A 194 -14.91 -13.80 -0.46
N ALA A 195 -13.84 -14.59 -0.30
CA ALA A 195 -13.02 -15.03 -1.43
C ALA A 195 -13.77 -15.92 -2.42
N SER A 196 -14.64 -16.80 -1.95
CA SER A 196 -15.40 -17.73 -2.82
C SER A 196 -16.59 -17.09 -3.51
N ARG A 197 -17.18 -16.03 -2.91
CA ARG A 197 -18.43 -15.44 -3.41
C ARG A 197 -18.23 -14.14 -4.19
N ILE A 198 -17.08 -13.51 -4.08
CA ILE A 198 -16.75 -12.29 -4.83
C ILE A 198 -15.68 -12.62 -5.86
N THR A 199 -15.89 -12.20 -7.10
CA THR A 199 -14.98 -12.49 -8.21
C THR A 199 -13.62 -11.79 -8.03
N PRO A 200 -12.52 -12.35 -8.57
CA PRO A 200 -11.17 -11.81 -8.39
C PRO A 200 -10.97 -10.41 -8.96
N ASP A 201 -11.77 -9.98 -9.92
CA ASP A 201 -11.71 -8.65 -10.52
C ASP A 201 -12.38 -7.57 -9.66
N LEU A 202 -13.16 -7.96 -8.63
CA LEU A 202 -13.83 -7.05 -7.70
C LEU A 202 -13.17 -7.03 -6.32
N LEU A 203 -12.52 -8.12 -5.89
CA LEU A 203 -11.93 -8.21 -4.58
C LEU A 203 -10.57 -8.91 -4.62
N SER A 204 -9.55 -8.19 -4.22
CA SER A 204 -8.21 -8.68 -3.89
C SER A 204 -8.01 -8.69 -2.36
N PHE A 205 -6.82 -9.08 -1.91
CA PHE A 205 -6.52 -9.20 -0.48
C PHE A 205 -5.19 -8.52 -0.12
N GLU A 206 -5.21 -7.81 0.99
CA GLU A 206 -4.02 -7.43 1.76
C GLU A 206 -3.93 -8.37 2.95
N ILE A 207 -3.02 -9.33 2.91
CA ILE A 207 -2.96 -10.38 3.94
C ILE A 207 -2.05 -9.96 5.08
N ASP A 208 -2.63 -9.88 6.27
CA ASP A 208 -1.86 -9.78 7.49
C ASP A 208 -1.41 -11.18 7.93
N LEU A 209 -0.12 -11.42 7.76
CA LEU A 209 0.47 -12.73 8.06
C LEU A 209 0.45 -13.04 9.55
N ALA A 210 0.58 -12.00 10.38
CA ALA A 210 0.62 -12.16 11.83
C ALA A 210 -0.76 -12.47 12.41
N TRP A 211 -1.79 -11.78 11.94
CA TRP A 211 -3.14 -12.10 12.36
C TRP A 211 -3.64 -13.46 11.85
N ALA A 212 -3.16 -13.90 10.67
CA ALA A 212 -3.40 -15.27 10.21
C ALA A 212 -2.75 -16.29 11.16
N TRP A 213 -1.48 -16.09 11.49
CA TRP A 213 -0.77 -16.94 12.43
C TRP A 213 -1.40 -16.93 13.83
N TYR A 214 -1.80 -15.74 14.32
CA TYR A 214 -2.49 -15.59 15.60
C TYR A 214 -3.81 -16.39 15.67
N ALA A 215 -4.57 -16.40 14.58
CA ALA A 215 -5.81 -17.17 14.43
C ALA A 215 -5.58 -18.69 14.26
N GLY A 216 -4.33 -19.16 14.26
CA GLY A 216 -3.99 -20.56 14.02
C GLY A 216 -4.04 -21.00 12.56
N VAL A 217 -4.10 -20.05 11.62
CA VAL A 217 -4.06 -20.30 10.17
C VAL A 217 -2.64 -20.13 9.67
N ALA A 218 -2.09 -21.17 9.02
CA ALA A 218 -0.74 -21.11 8.45
C ALA A 218 -0.66 -20.02 7.35
N PRO A 219 0.17 -18.97 7.51
CA PRO A 219 0.22 -17.87 6.56
C PRO A 219 0.55 -18.28 5.12
N LEU A 220 1.43 -19.28 4.97
CA LEU A 220 1.81 -19.77 3.63
C LEU A 220 0.68 -20.52 2.92
N ASP A 221 -0.16 -21.25 3.65
CA ASP A 221 -1.31 -21.95 3.08
C ASP A 221 -2.37 -20.93 2.64
N LEU A 222 -2.58 -19.87 3.44
CA LEU A 222 -3.48 -18.79 3.08
C LEU A 222 -3.00 -18.04 1.82
N LEU A 223 -1.70 -17.72 1.73
CA LEU A 223 -1.12 -17.10 0.53
C LEU A 223 -1.26 -18.00 -0.70
N ALA A 224 -1.03 -19.31 -0.55
CA ALA A 224 -1.18 -20.27 -1.65
C ALA A 224 -2.63 -20.40 -2.13
N ALA A 225 -3.58 -20.44 -1.19
CA ALA A 225 -5.01 -20.55 -1.50
C ALA A 225 -5.56 -19.30 -2.23
N LEU A 226 -5.15 -18.11 -1.83
CA LEU A 226 -5.58 -16.84 -2.44
C LEU A 226 -4.79 -16.52 -3.72
N GLY A 227 -3.56 -17.02 -3.85
CA GLY A 227 -2.75 -16.91 -5.06
C GLY A 227 -2.60 -15.46 -5.57
N PRO A 228 -2.91 -15.20 -6.86
CA PRO A 228 -2.71 -13.88 -7.46
C PRO A 228 -3.66 -12.79 -6.91
N ARG A 229 -4.67 -13.15 -6.12
CA ARG A 229 -5.54 -12.18 -5.45
C ARG A 229 -4.86 -11.47 -4.28
N VAL A 230 -3.70 -11.96 -3.79
CA VAL A 230 -2.92 -11.26 -2.78
C VAL A 230 -2.11 -10.16 -3.47
N VAL A 231 -2.46 -8.90 -3.20
CA VAL A 231 -1.84 -7.72 -3.83
C VAL A 231 -0.90 -6.96 -2.89
N SER A 232 -1.07 -7.15 -1.58
CA SER A 232 -0.19 -6.63 -0.53
C SER A 232 -0.22 -7.51 0.71
N MET A 233 0.75 -7.32 1.59
CA MET A 233 0.85 -8.08 2.85
C MET A 233 1.31 -7.16 3.96
N HIS A 234 0.83 -7.41 5.19
CA HIS A 234 1.46 -6.86 6.38
C HIS A 234 2.51 -7.81 6.92
N LEU A 235 3.68 -7.24 7.16
CA LEU A 235 4.83 -7.91 7.77
C LEU A 235 4.95 -7.40 9.20
N LYS A 236 4.38 -8.13 10.14
CA LYS A 236 4.55 -7.96 11.59
C LYS A 236 4.77 -9.33 12.22
N ASP A 237 5.35 -9.40 13.39
CA ASP A 237 5.52 -10.62 14.14
C ASP A 237 4.56 -10.65 15.33
N ILE A 238 4.41 -11.80 15.96
CA ILE A 238 3.57 -11.98 17.15
C ILE A 238 4.44 -12.46 18.31
N ASP A 239 4.27 -11.81 19.45
CA ASP A 239 4.68 -12.30 20.76
C ASP A 239 3.48 -12.24 21.70
N ARG A 240 2.90 -13.41 22.02
CA ARG A 240 1.72 -13.50 22.88
C ARG A 240 1.98 -13.10 24.33
N ASN A 241 3.23 -12.97 24.72
CA ASN A 241 3.62 -12.54 26.06
C ASN A 241 3.89 -11.03 26.13
N HIS A 242 3.88 -10.33 25.00
CA HIS A 242 4.13 -8.88 24.96
C HIS A 242 2.84 -8.10 25.23
N GLY A 243 2.85 -7.27 26.27
CA GLY A 243 1.72 -6.43 26.64
C GLY A 243 0.49 -7.19 27.15
N THR A 244 -0.66 -6.53 27.18
CA THR A 244 -1.92 -7.08 27.68
C THR A 244 -3.08 -6.99 26.68
N ALA A 245 -3.05 -5.97 25.80
CA ALA A 245 -4.02 -5.85 24.74
C ALA A 245 -3.59 -6.69 23.54
N ILE A 246 -4.57 -7.22 22.79
CA ILE A 246 -4.27 -8.05 21.61
C ILE A 246 -3.39 -7.33 20.59
N THR A 247 -3.54 -6.02 20.46
CA THR A 247 -2.70 -5.19 19.59
C THR A 247 -1.27 -5.04 20.07
N ASP A 248 -1.00 -5.26 21.36
CA ASP A 248 0.35 -5.23 21.91
C ASP A 248 1.14 -6.48 21.50
N HIS A 249 0.45 -7.58 21.21
CA HIS A 249 1.09 -8.81 20.71
C HIS A 249 1.76 -8.65 19.35
N ALA A 250 1.38 -7.60 18.57
CA ALA A 250 1.99 -7.29 17.29
C ALA A 250 3.34 -6.60 17.50
N VAL A 251 4.42 -7.32 17.22
CA VAL A 251 5.80 -6.86 17.41
C VAL A 251 6.55 -6.75 16.08
N THR A 252 7.75 -6.20 16.15
CA THR A 252 8.63 -6.04 14.98
C THR A 252 8.96 -7.39 14.35
N PRO A 253 8.94 -7.54 13.01
CA PRO A 253 9.40 -8.76 12.34
C PRO A 253 10.76 -9.25 12.84
N GLY A 254 10.80 -10.51 13.26
CA GLY A 254 12.01 -11.16 13.82
C GLY A 254 12.18 -11.06 15.33
N SER A 255 11.28 -10.36 16.03
CA SER A 255 11.29 -10.32 17.50
C SER A 255 10.18 -11.15 18.15
N GLY A 256 9.38 -11.85 17.36
CA GLY A 256 8.27 -12.69 17.82
C GLY A 256 8.47 -14.18 17.53
N GLU A 257 7.35 -14.90 17.52
CA GLU A 257 7.28 -16.36 17.47
C GLU A 257 7.14 -16.93 16.05
N MET A 258 6.88 -16.09 15.02
CA MET A 258 6.51 -16.57 13.68
C MET A 258 7.68 -17.15 12.87
N GLY A 259 8.93 -16.91 13.27
CA GLY A 259 10.10 -17.46 12.59
C GLY A 259 10.30 -16.89 11.17
N TYR A 260 10.25 -15.60 11.01
CA TYR A 260 10.33 -14.88 9.73
C TYR A 260 11.54 -15.27 8.87
N ALA A 261 12.65 -15.69 9.49
CA ALA A 261 13.83 -16.17 8.75
C ALA A 261 13.51 -17.34 7.82
N ALA A 262 12.66 -18.26 8.28
CA ALA A 262 12.22 -19.41 7.48
C ALA A 262 11.02 -19.05 6.57
N LEU A 263 10.21 -18.09 6.95
CA LEU A 263 9.00 -17.69 6.20
C LEU A 263 9.34 -16.89 4.93
N MET A 264 10.21 -15.88 5.02
CA MET A 264 10.46 -14.94 3.94
C MET A 264 10.86 -15.58 2.60
N PRO A 265 11.81 -16.56 2.54
CA PRO A 265 12.15 -17.22 1.28
C PRO A 265 10.99 -18.01 0.67
N ARG A 266 10.06 -18.52 1.52
CA ARG A 266 8.87 -19.26 1.06
C ARG A 266 7.80 -18.31 0.54
N ILE A 267 7.56 -17.20 1.22
CA ILE A 267 6.66 -16.13 0.80
C ILE A 267 7.08 -15.62 -0.59
N ALA A 268 8.37 -15.33 -0.80
CA ALA A 268 8.89 -14.83 -2.06
C ALA A 268 8.68 -15.79 -3.26
N ARG A 269 8.47 -17.09 -3.01
CA ARG A 269 8.11 -18.07 -4.04
C ARG A 269 6.61 -18.09 -4.36
N LEU A 270 5.77 -17.75 -3.38
CA LEU A 270 4.31 -17.82 -3.50
C LEU A 270 3.70 -16.55 -4.10
N THR A 271 4.28 -15.39 -3.82
CA THR A 271 3.68 -14.13 -4.24
C THR A 271 4.72 -13.05 -4.56
N ARG A 272 4.31 -12.08 -5.40
CA ARG A 272 5.05 -10.84 -5.69
C ARG A 272 4.40 -9.62 -5.02
N ALA A 273 3.42 -9.84 -4.16
CA ALA A 273 2.75 -8.78 -3.42
C ALA A 273 3.75 -7.97 -2.59
N THR A 274 3.53 -6.67 -2.53
CA THR A 274 4.38 -5.78 -1.72
C THR A 274 4.14 -6.03 -0.23
N GLY A 275 5.22 -6.25 0.52
CA GLY A 275 5.17 -6.33 1.98
C GLY A 275 5.24 -4.94 2.61
N TYR A 276 4.33 -4.66 3.53
CA TYR A 276 4.33 -3.45 4.36
C TYR A 276 4.63 -3.84 5.80
N VAL A 277 5.70 -3.28 6.36
CA VAL A 277 5.95 -3.43 7.80
C VAL A 277 4.85 -2.71 8.56
N GLU A 278 4.30 -3.40 9.55
CA GLU A 278 3.35 -2.82 10.50
C GLU A 278 3.61 -3.35 11.91
N VAL A 279 3.55 -2.45 12.89
CA VAL A 279 3.46 -2.75 14.33
C VAL A 279 2.30 -1.91 14.86
N ASP A 280 1.31 -2.55 15.50
CA ASP A 280 0.04 -1.86 15.78
C ASP A 280 0.15 -0.78 16.87
N ASN A 281 0.96 -1.04 17.89
CA ASN A 281 1.10 -0.11 19.03
C ASN A 281 2.53 -0.04 19.57
N PRO A 282 3.53 0.36 18.73
CA PRO A 282 4.90 0.43 19.21
C PRO A 282 5.07 1.59 20.20
N GLU A 283 5.99 1.42 21.14
CA GLU A 283 6.41 2.52 22.02
C GLU A 283 7.11 3.61 21.20
N ASP A 284 8.05 3.25 20.35
CA ASP A 284 8.75 4.11 19.38
C ASP A 284 8.60 3.50 17.98
N GLY A 285 7.76 4.15 17.13
CA GLY A 285 7.46 3.68 15.79
C GLY A 285 8.65 3.77 14.84
N LEU A 286 9.50 4.79 14.97
CA LEU A 286 10.71 4.92 14.14
C LEU A 286 11.77 3.88 14.52
N ALA A 287 11.91 3.55 15.79
CA ALA A 287 12.79 2.48 16.23
C ALA A 287 12.30 1.12 15.71
N ALA A 288 11.00 0.82 15.82
CA ALA A 288 10.38 -0.39 15.30
C ALA A 288 10.57 -0.50 13.77
N ALA A 289 10.30 0.56 13.01
CA ALA A 289 10.49 0.61 11.57
C ALA A 289 11.97 0.37 11.18
N ARG A 290 12.92 0.96 11.91
CA ARG A 290 14.35 0.77 11.67
C ARG A 290 14.79 -0.66 11.92
N ALA A 291 14.36 -1.27 13.03
CA ALA A 291 14.68 -2.66 13.38
C ALA A 291 14.10 -3.64 12.35
N ALA A 292 12.84 -3.45 11.94
CA ALA A 292 12.20 -4.26 10.90
C ALA A 292 12.96 -4.19 9.57
N MET A 293 13.34 -2.99 9.12
CA MET A 293 14.09 -2.81 7.88
C MET A 293 15.46 -3.47 7.95
N ALA A 294 16.17 -3.32 9.07
CA ALA A 294 17.47 -3.96 9.27
C ALA A 294 17.37 -5.49 9.22
N TYR A 295 16.34 -6.05 9.85
CA TYR A 295 16.09 -7.50 9.87
C TYR A 295 15.71 -8.03 8.48
N LEU A 296 14.78 -7.37 7.77
CA LEU A 296 14.24 -7.87 6.51
C LEU A 296 15.20 -7.69 5.31
N ARG A 297 16.10 -6.70 5.33
CA ARG A 297 17.10 -6.50 4.26
C ARG A 297 18.11 -7.64 4.15
N GLY A 298 18.34 -8.37 5.18
CA GLY A 298 19.30 -9.49 5.21
C GLY A 298 18.70 -10.83 4.78
N ARG A 299 17.46 -10.86 4.23
CA ARG A 299 16.73 -12.12 4.07
C ARG A 299 16.05 -12.30 2.73
#